data_6572bdb3ff6aac1e88210d3e3b643014
#
_entry.id   6572bdb3ff6aac1e88210d3e3b643014
#
_cell.length_a   1.000
_cell.length_b   1.000
_cell.length_c   1.000
_cell.angle_alpha   90.00
_cell.angle_beta   90.00
_cell.angle_gamma   90.00
#
_symmetry.space_group_name_H-M   'P 1'
#
loop_
_entity.id
_entity.type
_entity.pdbx_description
1 polymer ?
#
loop_
_entity_poly.entity_id
_entity_poly.type
_entity_poly.pdbx_seq_one_letter_code
_entity_poly.pdbx_strand_id
1 'polypeptide(L)'
;MAQHTTRNIGGEVVRDNDTYIVQDNTELDNLVLSSTLLYPTHCTTGHKHEGHEEVYIFINGRGTMEVGDETFSVYPGDVITIPDGAFHKVYNDETSIELYFICIFDGSRGAK
;
A
#
# COMPACT_ATOMS: atom_id res chain seq x y z
N MET A 1 -13.34 -18.28 -8.04
CA MET A 1 -13.32 -17.22 -9.05
C MET A 1 -12.50 -16.04 -8.53
N ALA A 2 -11.54 -15.60 -9.31
CA ALA A 2 -10.55 -14.62 -8.87
C ALA A 2 -10.81 -13.24 -9.48
N GLN A 3 -12.05 -12.81 -9.49
CA GLN A 3 -12.41 -11.49 -10.01
C GLN A 3 -12.75 -10.55 -8.85
N HIS A 4 -11.99 -9.46 -8.76
CA HIS A 4 -12.12 -8.46 -7.71
C HIS A 4 -12.21 -7.06 -8.32
N THR A 5 -12.34 -6.06 -7.46
CA THR A 5 -12.35 -4.66 -7.88
C THR A 5 -11.27 -3.89 -7.13
N THR A 6 -10.94 -2.70 -7.60
CA THR A 6 -9.97 -1.85 -6.88
C THR A 6 -10.49 -1.42 -5.50
N ARG A 7 -11.79 -1.47 -5.25
CA ARG A 7 -12.39 -1.13 -3.96
C ARG A 7 -12.52 -2.31 -3.03
N ASN A 8 -12.44 -3.52 -3.56
CA ASN A 8 -12.46 -4.74 -2.76
C ASN A 8 -11.63 -5.80 -3.48
N ILE A 9 -10.41 -5.92 -3.07
CA ILE A 9 -9.44 -6.83 -3.68
C ILE A 9 -9.59 -8.28 -3.22
N GLY A 10 -10.59 -8.57 -2.40
CA GLY A 10 -10.76 -9.90 -1.80
C GLY A 10 -9.80 -10.11 -0.64
N GLY A 11 -9.77 -11.32 -0.11
CA GLY A 11 -8.91 -11.67 0.99
C GLY A 11 -9.45 -11.27 2.34
N GLU A 12 -8.56 -10.98 3.29
CA GLU A 12 -8.91 -10.75 4.68
C GLU A 12 -8.27 -9.47 5.21
N VAL A 13 -8.96 -8.82 6.15
CA VAL A 13 -8.39 -7.70 6.89
C VAL A 13 -7.32 -8.25 7.84
N VAL A 14 -6.10 -7.76 7.68
CA VAL A 14 -4.96 -8.19 8.51
C VAL A 14 -4.52 -7.13 9.50
N ARG A 15 -4.95 -5.88 9.31
CA ARG A 15 -4.72 -4.78 10.24
C ARG A 15 -5.95 -3.88 10.25
N ASP A 16 -6.36 -3.48 11.43
CA ASP A 16 -7.47 -2.55 11.62
C ASP A 16 -7.23 -1.80 12.91
N ASN A 17 -6.76 -0.57 12.80
CA ASN A 17 -6.38 0.25 13.96
C ASN A 17 -6.69 1.73 13.69
N ASP A 18 -6.19 2.63 14.55
CA ASP A 18 -6.45 4.05 14.45
C ASP A 18 -5.76 4.72 13.26
N THR A 19 -4.80 4.05 12.67
CA THR A 19 -4.00 4.59 11.56
C THR A 19 -4.54 4.16 10.21
N TYR A 20 -4.88 2.88 10.06
CA TYR A 20 -5.27 2.33 8.76
C TYR A 20 -6.02 1.00 8.89
N ILE A 21 -6.61 0.60 7.76
CA ILE A 21 -7.13 -0.75 7.55
C ILE A 21 -6.33 -1.36 6.40
N VAL A 22 -5.73 -2.51 6.64
CA VAL A 22 -4.98 -3.26 5.63
C VAL A 22 -5.68 -4.58 5.36
N GLN A 23 -5.91 -4.85 4.07
CA GLN A 23 -6.52 -6.10 3.61
C GLN A 23 -5.55 -6.78 2.66
N ASP A 24 -5.34 -8.08 2.84
CA ASP A 24 -4.43 -8.88 2.02
C ASP A 24 -5.19 -9.97 1.28
N ASN A 25 -4.89 -10.11 -0.01
CA ASN A 25 -5.35 -11.22 -0.82
C ASN A 25 -4.13 -12.09 -1.15
N THR A 26 -4.16 -13.34 -0.69
CA THR A 26 -3.09 -14.31 -0.86
C THR A 26 -3.53 -15.52 -1.66
N GLU A 27 -4.41 -15.31 -2.65
CA GLU A 27 -4.87 -16.38 -3.53
C GLU A 27 -3.74 -17.01 -4.34
N LEU A 28 -2.73 -16.23 -4.68
CA LEU A 28 -1.60 -16.69 -5.47
C LEU A 28 -0.47 -17.14 -4.55
N ASP A 29 0.39 -18.03 -5.07
CA ASP A 29 1.49 -18.57 -4.28
C ASP A 29 2.62 -17.56 -4.05
N ASN A 30 2.89 -16.72 -5.03
CA ASN A 30 4.05 -15.82 -4.99
C ASN A 30 3.67 -14.37 -4.82
N LEU A 31 2.63 -13.91 -5.50
CA LEU A 31 2.24 -12.50 -5.44
C LEU A 31 1.18 -12.27 -4.38
N VAL A 32 1.38 -11.24 -3.59
CA VAL A 32 0.40 -10.76 -2.62
C VAL A 32 -0.18 -9.46 -3.14
N LEU A 33 -1.51 -9.38 -3.13
CA LEU A 33 -2.25 -8.17 -3.42
C LEU A 33 -2.73 -7.61 -2.09
N SER A 34 -2.42 -6.34 -1.83
CA SER A 34 -2.73 -5.70 -0.55
C SER A 34 -3.40 -4.37 -0.79
N SER A 35 -4.36 -4.00 0.04
CA SER A 35 -4.93 -2.66 0.02
C SER A 35 -4.80 -2.00 1.37
N THR A 36 -4.61 -0.69 1.36
CA THR A 36 -4.51 0.12 2.57
C THR A 36 -5.46 1.29 2.47
N LEU A 37 -6.31 1.43 3.49
CA LEU A 37 -7.13 2.62 3.69
C LEU A 37 -6.48 3.39 4.84
N LEU A 38 -5.77 4.46 4.49
CA LEU A 38 -5.02 5.27 5.45
C LEU A 38 -5.87 6.46 5.88
N TYR A 39 -6.09 6.59 7.18
CA TYR A 39 -6.95 7.64 7.72
C TYR A 39 -6.34 9.03 7.54
N PRO A 40 -7.19 10.07 7.52
CA PRO A 40 -6.71 11.44 7.35
C PRO A 40 -5.64 11.80 8.36
N THR A 41 -4.63 12.55 7.95
CA THR A 41 -3.51 13.05 8.73
C THR A 41 -2.55 11.98 9.27
N HIS A 42 -2.81 10.72 9.02
CA HIS A 42 -1.94 9.62 9.46
C HIS A 42 -0.91 9.25 8.38
N CYS A 43 0.08 8.49 8.78
CA CYS A 43 1.09 7.95 7.87
C CYS A 43 1.34 6.49 8.20
N THR A 44 1.86 5.76 7.20
CA THR A 44 2.29 4.38 7.42
C THR A 44 3.57 4.37 8.25
N THR A 45 3.88 3.24 8.87
CA THR A 45 5.22 3.03 9.42
C THR A 45 6.19 2.85 8.27
N GLY A 46 7.19 3.68 8.17
CA GLY A 46 8.19 3.53 7.12
C GLY A 46 8.97 2.24 7.29
N HIS A 47 9.25 1.55 6.20
CA HIS A 47 10.02 0.31 6.24
C HIS A 47 10.69 0.02 4.90
N LYS A 48 11.59 -0.95 4.91
CA LYS A 48 12.20 -1.49 3.71
C LYS A 48 12.25 -3.01 3.82
N HIS A 49 12.07 -3.67 2.69
CA HIS A 49 12.07 -5.13 2.61
C HIS A 49 13.13 -5.58 1.62
N GLU A 50 14.22 -6.14 2.12
CA GLU A 50 15.24 -6.72 1.27
C GLU A 50 14.71 -8.00 0.61
N GLY A 51 15.01 -8.18 -0.67
CA GLY A 51 14.55 -9.31 -1.46
C GLY A 51 13.17 -9.13 -2.08
N HIS A 52 12.54 -7.98 -1.91
CA HIS A 52 11.19 -7.74 -2.43
C HIS A 52 11.11 -6.40 -3.17
N GLU A 53 10.51 -6.47 -4.35
CA GLU A 53 10.07 -5.28 -5.09
C GLU A 53 8.59 -5.11 -4.85
N GLU A 54 8.11 -3.87 -4.95
CA GLU A 54 6.69 -3.57 -4.75
C GLU A 54 6.19 -2.58 -5.80
N VAL A 55 4.88 -2.65 -6.07
CA VAL A 55 4.19 -1.65 -6.88
C VAL A 55 3.05 -1.10 -6.05
N TYR A 56 2.95 0.24 -5.97
CA TYR A 56 1.83 0.93 -5.34
C TYR A 56 0.98 1.59 -6.43
N ILE A 57 -0.34 1.45 -6.30
CA ILE A 57 -1.29 2.09 -7.20
C ILE A 57 -2.27 2.88 -6.33
N PHE A 58 -2.29 4.21 -6.52
CA PHE A 58 -3.14 5.10 -5.73
C PHE A 58 -4.50 5.23 -6.37
N ILE A 59 -5.56 5.01 -5.59
CA ILE A 59 -6.93 4.91 -6.10
C ILE A 59 -7.76 6.12 -5.69
N ASN A 60 -7.62 6.59 -4.42
CA ASN A 60 -8.43 7.68 -3.91
C ASN A 60 -7.64 8.50 -2.89
N GLY A 61 -7.93 9.80 -2.84
CA GLY A 61 -7.24 10.72 -1.95
C GLY A 61 -5.93 11.19 -2.52
N ARG A 62 -5.20 11.99 -1.76
CA ARG A 62 -3.86 12.46 -2.14
C ARG A 62 -2.96 12.47 -0.93
N GLY A 63 -1.68 12.35 -1.17
CA GLY A 63 -0.71 12.34 -0.09
C GLY A 63 0.70 12.59 -0.58
N THR A 64 1.63 12.23 0.28
CA THR A 64 3.06 12.29 0.00
C THR A 64 3.65 10.91 0.20
N MET A 65 4.60 10.54 -0.65
CA MET A 65 5.31 9.27 -0.53
C MET A 65 6.81 9.50 -0.55
N GLU A 66 7.51 8.75 0.29
CA GLU A 66 8.96 8.66 0.26
C GLU A 66 9.35 7.30 -0.32
N VAL A 67 10.29 7.30 -1.27
CA VAL A 67 10.92 6.07 -1.78
C VAL A 67 12.43 6.34 -1.86
N GLY A 68 13.20 5.65 -1.03
CA GLY A 68 14.63 5.93 -0.91
C GLY A 68 14.85 7.38 -0.51
N ASP A 69 15.61 8.10 -1.32
CA ASP A 69 15.92 9.51 -1.08
C ASP A 69 14.90 10.47 -1.71
N GLU A 70 13.92 9.94 -2.43
CA GLU A 70 12.93 10.77 -3.14
C GLU A 70 11.69 10.97 -2.30
N THR A 71 11.12 12.17 -2.37
CA THR A 71 9.83 12.51 -1.74
C THR A 71 8.99 13.23 -2.79
N PHE A 72 7.76 12.80 -2.95
CA PHE A 72 6.88 13.33 -4.00
C PHE A 72 5.41 13.20 -3.61
N SER A 73 4.57 14.02 -4.26
CA SER A 73 3.11 13.94 -4.09
C SER A 73 2.54 12.78 -4.88
N VAL A 74 1.47 12.17 -4.34
CA VAL A 74 0.74 11.09 -5.01
C VAL A 74 -0.74 11.45 -5.11
N TYR A 75 -1.33 11.05 -6.24
CA TYR A 75 -2.72 11.35 -6.60
C TYR A 75 -3.38 10.10 -7.18
N PRO A 76 -4.73 10.06 -7.26
CA PRO A 76 -5.43 8.94 -7.88
C PRO A 76 -4.90 8.67 -9.29
N GLY A 77 -4.61 7.41 -9.58
CA GLY A 77 -4.06 6.97 -10.86
C GLY A 77 -2.55 6.87 -10.89
N ASP A 78 -1.85 7.37 -9.86
CA ASP A 78 -0.39 7.25 -9.82
C ASP A 78 0.05 5.82 -9.55
N VAL A 79 1.09 5.39 -10.26
CA VAL A 79 1.72 4.08 -10.10
C VAL A 79 3.16 4.31 -9.67
N ILE A 80 3.53 3.77 -8.52
CA ILE A 80 4.87 3.94 -7.95
C ILE A 80 5.55 2.58 -7.89
N THR A 81 6.73 2.50 -8.46
CA THR A 81 7.55 1.28 -8.37
C THR A 81 8.58 1.45 -7.27
N ILE A 82 8.71 0.44 -6.43
CA ILE A 82 9.61 0.45 -5.29
C ILE A 82 10.67 -0.62 -5.52
N PRO A 83 11.94 -0.21 -5.76
CA PRO A 83 13.03 -1.16 -5.95
C PRO A 83 13.28 -2.00 -4.71
N ASP A 84 13.90 -3.15 -4.93
CA ASP A 84 14.32 -4.05 -3.86
C ASP A 84 15.07 -3.29 -2.77
N GLY A 85 14.62 -3.44 -1.53
CA GLY A 85 15.29 -2.88 -0.37
C GLY A 85 15.10 -1.38 -0.15
N ALA A 86 14.38 -0.68 -1.02
CA ALA A 86 14.19 0.76 -0.84
C ALA A 86 13.25 1.06 0.33
N PHE A 87 13.65 2.00 1.17
CA PHE A 87 12.77 2.53 2.21
C PHE A 87 11.56 3.20 1.57
N HIS A 88 10.38 2.98 2.11
CA HIS A 88 9.17 3.65 1.62
C HIS A 88 8.21 3.95 2.75
N LYS A 89 7.48 5.05 2.61
CA LYS A 89 6.52 5.54 3.59
C LYS A 89 5.50 6.42 2.90
N VAL A 90 4.25 6.31 3.33
CA VAL A 90 3.13 7.06 2.74
C VAL A 90 2.49 7.93 3.83
N TYR A 91 2.21 9.18 3.46
CA TYR A 91 1.56 10.16 4.33
C TYR A 91 0.24 10.56 3.70
N ASN A 92 -0.85 10.52 4.48
CA ASN A 92 -2.11 11.10 4.05
C ASN A 92 -2.12 12.58 4.47
N ASP A 93 -2.06 13.47 3.47
CA ASP A 93 -2.02 14.92 3.70
C ASP A 93 -3.42 15.52 3.87
N GLU A 94 -4.47 14.76 3.62
CA GLU A 94 -5.83 15.24 3.75
C GLU A 94 -6.27 15.27 5.20
N THR A 95 -7.21 16.17 5.51
CA THR A 95 -7.75 16.30 6.88
C THR A 95 -9.07 15.58 7.07
N SER A 96 -9.74 15.18 6.00
CA SER A 96 -11.06 14.55 6.08
C SER A 96 -11.32 13.43 5.07
N ILE A 97 -10.33 13.10 4.23
CA ILE A 97 -10.47 12.10 3.17
C ILE A 97 -9.43 11.00 3.38
N GLU A 98 -9.86 9.75 3.34
CA GLU A 98 -8.94 8.62 3.39
C GLU A 98 -8.09 8.55 2.13
N LEU A 99 -6.86 8.09 2.28
CA LEU A 99 -5.97 7.77 1.19
C LEU A 99 -6.01 6.27 0.98
N TYR A 100 -6.50 5.84 -0.17
CA TYR A 100 -6.66 4.43 -0.48
C TYR A 100 -5.73 4.03 -1.61
N PHE A 101 -4.94 3.00 -1.39
CA PHE A 101 -3.99 2.51 -2.37
C PHE A 101 -3.85 1.00 -2.31
N ILE A 102 -3.39 0.43 -3.42
CA ILE A 102 -3.17 -0.99 -3.60
C ILE A 102 -1.69 -1.24 -3.76
N CYS A 103 -1.20 -2.30 -3.14
CA CYS A 103 0.19 -2.73 -3.24
C CYS A 103 0.26 -4.13 -3.81
N ILE A 104 1.25 -4.39 -4.65
CA ILE A 104 1.53 -5.72 -5.18
C ILE A 104 2.98 -6.01 -4.89
N PHE A 105 3.25 -7.15 -4.27
CA PHE A 105 4.62 -7.56 -3.97
C PHE A 105 4.78 -9.07 -4.04
N ASP A 106 6.01 -9.51 -4.27
CA ASP A 106 6.37 -10.92 -4.31
C ASP A 106 6.69 -11.40 -2.89
N GLY A 107 6.21 -12.59 -2.58
CA GLY A 107 6.43 -13.20 -1.28
C GLY A 107 5.21 -13.10 -0.37
N SER A 108 5.21 -13.85 0.72
CA SER A 108 4.12 -13.78 1.68
C SER A 108 4.41 -12.70 2.72
N ARG A 109 3.35 -12.10 3.26
CA ARG A 109 3.50 -11.12 4.33
C ARG A 109 4.18 -11.73 5.55
N GLY A 110 3.90 -12.98 5.85
CA GLY A 110 4.53 -13.68 6.97
C GLY A 110 6.02 -13.93 6.80
N ALA A 111 6.55 -13.82 5.60
CA ALA A 111 7.97 -14.00 5.32
C ALA A 111 8.78 -12.71 5.48
N LYS A 112 8.13 -11.62 5.77
CA LYS A 112 8.74 -10.29 5.87
C LYS A 112 9.19 -9.94 7.27
#